data_5b97871354c2026c92bdf662132c3955
#
_entry.id   5b97871354c2026c92bdf662132c3955
#
_cell.length_a   1.000
_cell.length_b   1.000
_cell.length_c   1.000
_cell.angle_alpha   90.00
_cell.angle_beta   90.00
_cell.angle_gamma   90.00
#
_symmetry.space_group_name_H-M   'P 1'
#
loop_
_entity.id
_entity.type
_entity.pdbx_description
1 polymer ?
#
loop_
_entity_poly.entity_id
_entity_poly.type
_entity_poly.pdbx_seq_one_letter_code
_entity_poly.pdbx_strand_id
1 'polypeptide(L)'
;PGEGNDATCGVLACNTISTGDDDIALKGGHHVDSIVVAHNHFGTGHGMSVGSETYTGVTNVTVNDLTIDGDTRWSGAPPDDTGDFNGIRVKSDESRGGLVDGVTFENVCIRDVVNTILINTAYNPLFAGTSFPNFKSLTFRNVHAVTCMSQTPPVVNLGGFNAMYPVGPLTLDNVIVDQLGTVGVASQYANIFLGPGEVNFSPSGPGVTVTDNIAPGSSTPLPCQFPQLPAPQPPPGWSW
;
A
#
# COMPACT_ATOMS: atom_id res chain seq x y z
N PRO A 1 -13.87 -2.10 -10.56
CA PRO A 1 -14.54 -3.29 -11.06
C PRO A 1 -15.79 -3.52 -10.23
N GLY A 2 -16.93 -3.64 -10.94
CA GLY A 2 -18.24 -3.55 -10.34
C GLY A 2 -18.61 -4.74 -9.47
N GLU A 3 -19.59 -4.54 -8.62
CA GLU A 3 -20.27 -5.60 -7.89
C GLU A 3 -20.89 -6.58 -8.89
N GLY A 4 -20.53 -7.84 -8.80
CA GLY A 4 -21.22 -8.91 -9.49
C GLY A 4 -20.46 -9.68 -10.59
N ASN A 5 -19.24 -9.26 -10.96
CA ASN A 5 -18.43 -9.98 -11.94
C ASN A 5 -16.96 -10.03 -11.54
N ASP A 6 -16.26 -11.08 -11.97
CA ASP A 6 -14.82 -11.16 -11.84
C ASP A 6 -14.16 -10.04 -12.67
N ALA A 7 -13.15 -9.40 -12.09
CA ALA A 7 -12.34 -8.41 -12.77
C ALA A 7 -11.02 -9.05 -13.21
N THR A 8 -10.92 -9.33 -14.49
CA THR A 8 -9.74 -9.96 -15.09
C THR A 8 -9.20 -9.16 -16.25
N CYS A 9 -7.86 -9.12 -16.39
CA CYS A 9 -7.17 -8.44 -17.49
C CYS A 9 -7.53 -6.94 -17.60
N GLY A 10 -7.54 -6.22 -16.47
CA GLY A 10 -7.87 -4.79 -16.42
C GLY A 10 -6.63 -3.89 -16.37
N VAL A 11 -6.76 -2.69 -16.94
CA VAL A 11 -5.75 -1.62 -16.84
C VAL A 11 -6.38 -0.36 -16.29
N LEU A 12 -5.76 0.23 -15.25
CA LEU A 12 -6.11 1.51 -14.63
C LEU A 12 -4.88 2.42 -14.75
N ALA A 13 -4.88 3.33 -15.70
CA ALA A 13 -3.67 4.08 -15.99
C ALA A 13 -3.93 5.57 -16.29
N CYS A 14 -2.88 6.38 -16.05
CA CYS A 14 -2.84 7.80 -16.38
C CYS A 14 -3.95 8.63 -15.71
N ASN A 15 -4.29 8.28 -14.48
CA ASN A 15 -5.29 9.00 -13.69
C ASN A 15 -4.63 9.89 -12.64
N THR A 16 -5.31 10.99 -12.33
CA THR A 16 -5.06 11.80 -11.16
C THR A 16 -6.26 11.65 -10.25
N ILE A 17 -6.06 11.13 -9.04
CA ILE A 17 -7.13 10.76 -8.12
C ILE A 17 -6.84 11.40 -6.76
N SER A 18 -7.84 11.99 -6.14
CA SER A 18 -7.79 12.48 -4.76
C SER A 18 -9.18 12.29 -4.15
N THR A 19 -9.26 11.56 -3.05
CA THR A 19 -10.52 11.14 -2.44
C THR A 19 -10.48 11.36 -0.93
N GLY A 20 -11.57 11.02 -0.25
CA GLY A 20 -11.62 10.93 1.22
C GLY A 20 -11.53 9.49 1.73
N ASP A 21 -11.28 8.52 0.85
CA ASP A 21 -11.15 7.09 1.15
C ASP A 21 -10.05 6.50 0.26
N ASP A 22 -10.05 5.20 -0.05
CA ASP A 22 -9.09 4.57 -0.94
C ASP A 22 -9.09 5.25 -2.34
N ASP A 23 -7.93 5.71 -2.84
CA ASP A 23 -7.84 6.27 -4.19
C ASP A 23 -8.09 5.21 -5.26
N ILE A 24 -7.50 4.03 -5.08
CA ILE A 24 -7.87 2.81 -5.78
C ILE A 24 -7.98 1.68 -4.76
N ALA A 25 -9.07 0.92 -4.80
CA ALA A 25 -9.26 -0.28 -4.02
C ALA A 25 -9.54 -1.49 -4.92
N LEU A 26 -8.70 -2.52 -4.83
CA LEU A 26 -8.93 -3.81 -5.47
C LEU A 26 -9.55 -4.75 -4.45
N LYS A 27 -10.83 -5.04 -4.63
CA LYS A 27 -11.63 -5.81 -3.66
C LYS A 27 -12.02 -7.15 -4.25
N GLY A 28 -11.54 -8.23 -3.62
CA GLY A 28 -11.86 -9.61 -3.95
C GLY A 28 -13.20 -10.07 -3.39
N GLY A 29 -14.24 -9.26 -3.51
CA GLY A 29 -15.64 -9.67 -3.34
C GLY A 29 -16.08 -10.61 -4.48
N HIS A 30 -15.55 -10.38 -5.65
CA HIS A 30 -15.45 -11.28 -6.79
C HIS A 30 -13.98 -11.41 -7.16
N HIS A 31 -13.60 -12.48 -7.87
CA HIS A 31 -12.19 -12.73 -8.17
C HIS A 31 -11.59 -11.59 -8.99
N VAL A 32 -10.44 -11.08 -8.51
CA VAL A 32 -9.65 -10.05 -9.19
C VAL A 32 -8.34 -10.68 -9.64
N ASP A 33 -8.08 -10.64 -10.94
CA ASP A 33 -6.88 -11.24 -11.51
C ASP A 33 -6.30 -10.42 -12.67
N SER A 34 -4.97 -10.41 -12.78
CA SER A 34 -4.25 -9.82 -13.90
C SER A 34 -4.59 -8.33 -14.12
N ILE A 35 -4.52 -7.54 -13.06
CA ILE A 35 -4.77 -6.09 -13.08
C ILE A 35 -3.45 -5.33 -13.13
N VAL A 36 -3.40 -4.33 -13.99
CA VAL A 36 -2.31 -3.36 -14.06
C VAL A 36 -2.82 -1.99 -13.63
N VAL A 37 -2.14 -1.39 -12.65
CA VAL A 37 -2.34 -0.01 -12.20
C VAL A 37 -1.05 0.74 -12.51
N ALA A 38 -1.05 1.65 -13.49
CA ALA A 38 0.19 2.25 -13.95
C ALA A 38 0.07 3.76 -14.25
N HIS A 39 1.17 4.49 -14.05
CA HIS A 39 1.25 5.91 -14.39
C HIS A 39 0.14 6.74 -13.72
N ASN A 40 -0.17 6.46 -12.45
CA ASN A 40 -1.20 7.18 -11.73
C ASN A 40 -0.58 8.13 -10.71
N HIS A 41 -1.34 9.19 -10.41
CA HIS A 41 -0.98 10.14 -9.38
C HIS A 41 -2.12 10.28 -8.39
N PHE A 42 -1.85 9.96 -7.11
CA PHE A 42 -2.81 10.08 -6.02
C PHE A 42 -2.49 11.31 -5.17
N GLY A 43 -3.53 12.02 -4.79
CA GLY A 43 -3.48 13.08 -3.80
C GLY A 43 -3.87 12.59 -2.41
N THR A 44 -4.64 13.41 -1.70
CA THR A 44 -5.21 13.02 -0.41
C THR A 44 -6.12 11.81 -0.57
N GLY A 45 -6.02 10.87 0.36
CA GLY A 45 -6.81 9.66 0.36
C GLY A 45 -6.13 8.55 1.15
N HIS A 46 -6.66 7.35 1.02
CA HIS A 46 -6.08 6.17 1.65
C HIS A 46 -5.12 5.40 0.71
N GLY A 47 -4.68 6.03 -0.37
CA GLY A 47 -3.68 5.51 -1.29
C GLY A 47 -4.12 4.29 -2.09
N MET A 48 -3.15 3.44 -2.44
CA MET A 48 -3.37 2.20 -3.19
C MET A 48 -3.71 1.05 -2.24
N SER A 49 -4.92 0.53 -2.33
CA SER A 49 -5.41 -0.53 -1.45
C SER A 49 -5.73 -1.83 -2.19
N VAL A 50 -5.32 -2.95 -1.59
CA VAL A 50 -5.80 -4.30 -1.89
C VAL A 50 -6.61 -4.76 -0.69
N GLY A 51 -7.91 -5.06 -0.90
CA GLY A 51 -8.83 -5.40 0.18
C GLY A 51 -9.71 -4.21 0.60
N SER A 52 -10.39 -4.31 1.72
CA SER A 52 -10.36 -5.36 2.78
C SER A 52 -11.05 -6.67 2.42
N GLU A 53 -12.01 -6.68 1.50
CA GLU A 53 -12.66 -7.89 1.00
C GLU A 53 -11.67 -8.63 0.08
N THR A 54 -11.23 -9.85 0.48
CA THR A 54 -10.30 -10.67 -0.30
C THR A 54 -10.76 -12.12 -0.43
N TYR A 55 -11.98 -12.43 -0.02
CA TYR A 55 -12.45 -13.81 0.17
C TYR A 55 -12.55 -14.65 -1.12
N THR A 56 -12.70 -14.05 -2.30
CA THR A 56 -12.67 -14.79 -3.58
C THR A 56 -11.31 -14.69 -4.30
N GLY A 57 -10.39 -13.91 -3.75
CA GLY A 57 -9.02 -13.78 -4.22
C GLY A 57 -8.72 -12.48 -4.97
N VAL A 58 -7.49 -12.01 -4.79
CA VAL A 58 -6.86 -10.94 -5.58
C VAL A 58 -5.49 -11.46 -6.01
N THR A 59 -5.30 -11.67 -7.30
CA THR A 59 -4.09 -12.31 -7.83
C THR A 59 -3.50 -11.55 -9.01
N ASN A 60 -2.17 -11.71 -9.20
CA ASN A 60 -1.46 -11.20 -10.38
C ASN A 60 -1.69 -9.70 -10.63
N VAL A 61 -1.47 -8.88 -9.62
CA VAL A 61 -1.62 -7.42 -9.71
C VAL A 61 -0.25 -6.76 -9.85
N THR A 62 -0.13 -5.86 -10.79
CA THR A 62 1.06 -5.00 -10.93
C THR A 62 0.66 -3.54 -10.76
N VAL A 63 1.26 -2.88 -9.77
CA VAL A 63 1.21 -1.43 -9.57
C VAL A 63 2.57 -0.88 -9.94
N ASN A 64 2.64 -0.02 -10.97
CA ASN A 64 3.90 0.50 -11.46
C ASN A 64 3.79 2.00 -11.80
N ASP A 65 4.85 2.74 -11.46
CA ASP A 65 4.93 4.18 -11.70
C ASP A 65 3.74 4.92 -11.07
N LEU A 66 3.72 4.88 -9.74
CA LEU A 66 2.69 5.50 -8.91
C LEU A 66 3.32 6.59 -8.04
N THR A 67 2.70 7.76 -8.00
CA THR A 67 3.01 8.77 -6.99
C THR A 67 1.83 8.96 -6.04
N ILE A 68 2.12 9.07 -4.74
CA ILE A 68 1.13 9.28 -3.68
C ILE A 68 1.57 10.49 -2.86
N ASP A 69 0.74 11.53 -2.84
CA ASP A 69 1.01 12.81 -2.20
C ASP A 69 -0.11 13.15 -1.19
N GLY A 70 0.09 12.75 0.06
CA GLY A 70 -0.93 12.89 1.10
C GLY A 70 -1.25 14.33 1.51
N ASP A 71 -0.36 15.29 1.27
CA ASP A 71 -0.57 16.69 1.69
C ASP A 71 -1.17 17.58 0.59
N THR A 72 -1.63 17.03 -0.50
CA THR A 72 -2.34 17.82 -1.52
C THR A 72 -3.74 18.22 -1.03
N ARG A 73 -3.79 18.97 0.06
CA ARG A 73 -5.04 19.56 0.52
C ARG A 73 -5.48 20.59 -0.52
N TRP A 74 -6.67 20.40 -1.08
CA TRP A 74 -7.30 21.48 -1.82
C TRP A 74 -7.56 22.66 -0.88
N SER A 75 -7.39 23.88 -1.37
CA SER A 75 -7.65 25.09 -0.59
C SER A 75 -9.12 25.15 -0.18
N GLY A 76 -9.45 24.79 1.05
CA GLY A 76 -10.81 24.70 1.55
C GLY A 76 -11.12 23.36 2.24
N ALA A 77 -10.17 22.43 2.29
CA ALA A 77 -10.29 21.26 3.13
C ALA A 77 -10.44 21.68 4.61
N PRO A 78 -11.31 21.03 5.39
CA PRO A 78 -11.43 21.32 6.80
C PRO A 78 -10.06 21.20 7.49
N PRO A 79 -9.69 22.12 8.38
CA PRO A 79 -8.38 22.10 9.06
C PRO A 79 -8.20 20.91 9.99
N ASP A 80 -9.27 20.20 10.28
CA ASP A 80 -9.38 19.04 11.15
C ASP A 80 -9.49 17.71 10.39
N ASP A 81 -9.36 17.72 9.07
CA ASP A 81 -9.22 16.50 8.30
C ASP A 81 -7.82 15.92 8.53
N THR A 82 -7.68 15.30 9.70
CA THR A 82 -6.50 14.52 10.12
C THR A 82 -6.51 13.15 9.45
N GLY A 83 -7.01 13.06 8.22
CA GLY A 83 -7.22 11.82 7.50
C GLY A 83 -6.05 10.86 7.64
N ASP A 84 -6.35 9.59 7.83
CA ASP A 84 -5.38 8.50 7.81
C ASP A 84 -4.79 8.34 6.41
N PHE A 85 -4.00 9.34 5.98
CA PHE A 85 -3.32 9.30 4.69
C PHE A 85 -2.39 8.10 4.64
N ASN A 86 -2.62 7.25 3.68
CA ASN A 86 -1.86 6.03 3.51
C ASN A 86 -1.21 5.98 2.13
N GLY A 87 -0.06 5.33 2.08
CA GLY A 87 0.61 5.00 0.83
C GLY A 87 0.05 3.72 0.22
N ILE A 88 0.67 2.60 0.53
CA ILE A 88 0.28 1.28 0.03
C ILE A 88 -0.36 0.48 1.16
N ARG A 89 -1.54 -0.08 0.89
CA ARG A 89 -2.23 -0.95 1.86
C ARG A 89 -2.58 -2.30 1.26
N VAL A 90 -2.27 -3.38 1.99
CA VAL A 90 -2.82 -4.72 1.77
C VAL A 90 -3.52 -5.11 3.06
N LYS A 91 -4.84 -5.11 3.08
CA LYS A 91 -5.63 -5.21 4.30
C LYS A 91 -6.75 -6.23 4.18
N SER A 92 -6.98 -6.99 5.24
CA SER A 92 -8.16 -7.84 5.41
C SER A 92 -8.32 -8.24 6.87
N ASP A 93 -9.35 -9.02 7.16
CA ASP A 93 -9.63 -9.60 8.48
C ASP A 93 -10.28 -10.97 8.32
N GLU A 94 -10.46 -11.69 9.44
CA GLU A 94 -11.01 -13.05 9.42
C GLU A 94 -12.47 -13.16 9.02
N SER A 95 -13.19 -12.04 8.86
CA SER A 95 -14.58 -12.02 8.39
C SER A 95 -14.67 -12.00 6.86
N ARG A 96 -13.61 -11.54 6.18
CA ARG A 96 -13.60 -11.29 4.73
C ARG A 96 -12.25 -11.61 4.06
N GLY A 97 -11.39 -12.32 4.77
CA GLY A 97 -10.09 -12.72 4.30
C GLY A 97 -10.14 -13.80 3.23
N GLY A 98 -9.04 -13.95 2.54
CA GLY A 98 -8.80 -14.93 1.49
C GLY A 98 -7.42 -14.76 0.90
N LEU A 99 -7.23 -15.26 -0.31
CA LEU A 99 -5.94 -15.24 -0.98
C LEU A 99 -5.66 -13.87 -1.61
N VAL A 100 -4.49 -13.30 -1.27
CA VAL A 100 -3.84 -12.25 -2.07
C VAL A 100 -2.49 -12.81 -2.49
N ASP A 101 -2.24 -12.95 -3.80
CA ASP A 101 -1.04 -13.61 -4.31
C ASP A 101 -0.50 -12.95 -5.59
N GLY A 102 0.81 -12.79 -5.67
CA GLY A 102 1.45 -12.22 -6.84
C GLY A 102 1.15 -10.72 -7.04
N VAL A 103 1.18 -9.93 -5.95
CA VAL A 103 0.99 -8.49 -6.04
C VAL A 103 2.34 -7.79 -5.98
N THR A 104 2.62 -7.00 -7.00
CA THR A 104 3.86 -6.22 -7.12
C THR A 104 3.55 -4.72 -7.10
N PHE A 105 4.27 -4.00 -6.23
CA PHE A 105 4.35 -2.55 -6.19
C PHE A 105 5.75 -2.15 -6.63
N GLU A 106 5.86 -1.46 -7.74
CA GLU A 106 7.14 -1.13 -8.36
C GLU A 106 7.17 0.33 -8.80
N ASN A 107 8.32 0.99 -8.57
CA ASN A 107 8.52 2.40 -8.92
C ASN A 107 7.47 3.31 -8.28
N VAL A 108 7.35 3.25 -6.95
CA VAL A 108 6.36 4.02 -6.19
C VAL A 108 7.03 5.10 -5.38
N CYS A 109 6.59 6.34 -5.57
CA CYS A 109 6.97 7.51 -4.79
C CYS A 109 5.86 7.91 -3.84
N ILE A 110 6.19 8.10 -2.57
CA ILE A 110 5.22 8.42 -1.51
C ILE A 110 5.74 9.63 -0.73
N ARG A 111 4.86 10.55 -0.38
CA ARG A 111 5.14 11.61 0.61
C ARG A 111 3.91 11.98 1.42
N ASP A 112 4.15 12.55 2.59
CA ASP A 112 3.12 13.16 3.46
C ASP A 112 1.98 12.22 3.82
N VAL A 113 2.32 10.93 4.09
CA VAL A 113 1.40 9.90 4.58
C VAL A 113 1.79 9.42 5.97
N VAL A 114 0.83 8.92 6.73
CA VAL A 114 1.06 8.33 8.06
C VAL A 114 1.59 6.90 7.93
N ASN A 115 0.94 6.09 7.11
CA ASN A 115 1.36 4.71 6.87
C ASN A 115 1.94 4.58 5.46
N THR A 116 3.23 4.41 5.36
CA THR A 116 3.91 4.26 4.06
C THR A 116 3.57 2.92 3.40
N ILE A 117 3.75 1.83 4.15
CA ILE A 117 3.38 0.47 3.75
C ILE A 117 2.62 -0.14 4.92
N LEU A 118 1.39 -0.53 4.69
CA LEU A 118 0.52 -1.14 5.68
C LEU A 118 0.01 -2.49 5.18
N ILE A 119 0.62 -3.58 5.67
CA ILE A 119 0.08 -4.92 5.53
C ILE A 119 -0.63 -5.26 6.84
N ASN A 120 -1.96 -5.34 6.80
CA ASN A 120 -2.79 -5.53 7.98
C ASN A 120 -3.81 -6.67 7.78
N THR A 121 -3.56 -7.78 8.43
CA THR A 121 -4.41 -8.98 8.40
C THR A 121 -5.45 -9.03 9.52
N ALA A 122 -5.49 -8.02 10.38
CA ALA A 122 -6.47 -7.84 11.44
C ALA A 122 -7.14 -6.44 11.33
N TYR A 123 -7.55 -6.10 10.11
CA TYR A 123 -8.01 -4.76 9.74
C TYR A 123 -9.25 -4.33 10.53
N ASN A 124 -10.19 -5.22 10.75
CA ASN A 124 -11.34 -4.95 11.61
C ASN A 124 -11.55 -6.09 12.63
N PRO A 125 -10.89 -6.02 13.80
CA PRO A 125 -10.94 -7.09 14.79
C PRO A 125 -12.32 -7.27 15.45
N LEU A 126 -13.28 -6.39 15.18
CA LEU A 126 -14.65 -6.50 15.71
C LEU A 126 -15.49 -7.53 14.96
N PHE A 127 -15.08 -7.95 13.79
CA PHE A 127 -15.76 -8.95 12.98
C PHE A 127 -15.01 -10.28 13.04
N ALA A 128 -15.47 -11.17 13.88
CA ALA A 128 -14.96 -12.55 13.92
C ALA A 128 -15.44 -13.34 12.69
N GLY A 129 -14.62 -14.27 12.25
CA GLY A 129 -14.90 -15.12 11.09
C GLY A 129 -13.92 -16.28 10.99
N THR A 130 -14.01 -17.00 9.89
CA THR A 130 -13.13 -18.15 9.58
C THR A 130 -12.46 -18.00 8.21
N SER A 131 -12.58 -16.84 7.59
CA SER A 131 -11.98 -16.52 6.31
C SER A 131 -10.63 -15.83 6.56
N PHE A 132 -9.61 -16.60 6.91
CA PHE A 132 -8.33 -16.05 7.30
C PHE A 132 -7.60 -15.39 6.13
N PRO A 133 -7.06 -14.18 6.33
CA PRO A 133 -6.20 -13.54 5.34
C PRO A 133 -4.97 -14.40 5.04
N ASN A 134 -4.70 -14.63 3.76
CA ASN A 134 -3.59 -15.42 3.28
C ASN A 134 -2.84 -14.64 2.19
N PHE A 135 -1.87 -13.83 2.62
CA PHE A 135 -1.14 -12.92 1.75
C PHE A 135 0.19 -13.52 1.36
N LYS A 136 0.38 -13.73 0.06
CA LYS A 136 1.55 -14.41 -0.52
C LYS A 136 2.17 -13.59 -1.64
N SER A 137 3.44 -13.87 -1.91
CA SER A 137 4.16 -13.35 -3.08
C SER A 137 3.95 -11.83 -3.27
N LEU A 138 4.07 -11.08 -2.18
CA LEU A 138 4.03 -9.63 -2.23
C LEU A 138 5.42 -9.09 -2.53
N THR A 139 5.54 -8.19 -3.48
CA THR A 139 6.81 -7.57 -3.86
C THR A 139 6.69 -6.05 -3.80
N PHE A 140 7.63 -5.43 -3.10
CA PHE A 140 7.86 -3.99 -3.10
C PHE A 140 9.24 -3.74 -3.68
N ARG A 141 9.30 -3.07 -4.83
CA ARG A 141 10.54 -2.78 -5.54
C ARG A 141 10.62 -1.31 -5.93
N ASN A 142 11.76 -0.68 -5.69
CA ASN A 142 11.93 0.75 -5.96
C ASN A 142 10.80 1.58 -5.34
N VAL A 143 10.59 1.43 -4.03
CA VAL A 143 9.62 2.23 -3.28
C VAL A 143 10.39 3.27 -2.47
N HIS A 144 10.10 4.54 -2.69
CA HIS A 144 10.72 5.62 -1.95
C HIS A 144 9.66 6.51 -1.29
N ALA A 145 9.65 6.51 0.03
CA ALA A 145 8.88 7.47 0.80
C ALA A 145 9.81 8.62 1.21
N VAL A 146 9.66 9.75 0.54
CA VAL A 146 10.40 10.97 0.84
C VAL A 146 9.79 11.68 2.04
N THR A 147 10.50 12.64 2.59
CA THR A 147 10.15 13.41 3.80
C THR A 147 8.66 13.60 4.02
N CYS A 148 8.20 13.17 5.18
CA CYS A 148 6.82 13.39 5.61
C CYS A 148 6.74 14.67 6.43
N MET A 149 5.87 15.60 6.05
CA MET A 149 5.61 16.83 6.82
C MET A 149 4.77 16.58 8.07
N SER A 150 4.22 15.37 8.22
CA SER A 150 3.51 14.94 9.41
C SER A 150 4.45 14.93 10.62
N GLN A 151 3.97 15.41 11.76
CA GLN A 151 4.70 15.30 13.04
C GLN A 151 4.78 13.85 13.55
N THR A 152 4.11 12.93 12.88
CA THR A 152 4.13 11.50 13.16
C THR A 152 5.12 10.84 12.19
N PRO A 153 6.12 10.08 12.69
CA PRO A 153 7.01 9.34 11.81
C PRO A 153 6.21 8.41 10.90
N PRO A 154 6.60 8.23 9.64
CA PRO A 154 5.95 7.29 8.74
C PRO A 154 6.03 5.87 9.33
N VAL A 155 4.98 5.09 9.15
CA VAL A 155 4.88 3.74 9.68
C VAL A 155 4.98 2.72 8.55
N VAL A 156 5.84 1.73 8.75
CA VAL A 156 5.87 0.50 7.96
C VAL A 156 5.34 -0.63 8.83
N ASN A 157 4.21 -1.22 8.44
CA ASN A 157 3.61 -2.35 9.13
C ASN A 157 3.58 -3.57 8.18
N LEU A 158 4.21 -4.67 8.60
CA LEU A 158 4.31 -5.91 7.84
C LEU A 158 3.69 -7.05 8.67
N GLY A 159 2.36 -6.99 8.84
CA GLY A 159 1.62 -7.83 9.77
C GLY A 159 0.93 -9.02 9.12
N GLY A 160 1.44 -10.25 9.37
CA GLY A 160 0.72 -11.49 9.16
C GLY A 160 -0.30 -11.77 10.27
N PHE A 161 -1.26 -12.66 10.00
CA PHE A 161 -2.36 -12.94 10.94
C PHE A 161 -1.88 -13.75 12.16
N ASN A 162 -1.19 -14.86 11.91
CA ASN A 162 -0.61 -15.71 12.94
C ASN A 162 0.44 -16.66 12.32
N ALA A 163 0.97 -17.57 13.12
CA ALA A 163 1.98 -18.53 12.65
C ALA A 163 1.48 -19.50 11.57
N MET A 164 0.17 -19.72 11.45
CA MET A 164 -0.43 -20.58 10.41
C MET A 164 -0.72 -19.80 9.13
N TYR A 165 -0.95 -18.51 9.25
CA TYR A 165 -1.22 -17.57 8.15
C TYR A 165 -0.24 -16.40 8.22
N PRO A 166 1.07 -16.64 8.03
CA PRO A 166 2.05 -15.57 7.93
C PRO A 166 1.89 -14.83 6.60
N VAL A 167 2.32 -13.59 6.54
CA VAL A 167 2.53 -12.91 5.27
C VAL A 167 3.82 -13.42 4.64
N GLY A 168 3.78 -13.72 3.35
CA GLY A 168 5.00 -14.01 2.59
C GLY A 168 4.97 -15.28 1.73
N PRO A 169 5.94 -15.42 0.83
CA PRO A 169 7.13 -14.57 0.71
C PRO A 169 6.80 -13.10 0.46
N LEU A 170 7.45 -12.24 1.23
CA LEU A 170 7.37 -10.78 1.09
C LEU A 170 8.74 -10.26 0.66
N THR A 171 8.86 -9.79 -0.57
CA THR A 171 10.12 -9.26 -1.10
C THR A 171 10.18 -7.75 -0.94
N LEU A 172 11.26 -7.27 -0.34
CA LEU A 172 11.61 -5.85 -0.24
C LEU A 172 12.91 -5.63 -1.01
N ASP A 173 12.90 -4.80 -2.05
CA ASP A 173 14.02 -4.56 -2.95
C ASP A 173 14.11 -3.08 -3.30
N ASN A 174 15.12 -2.38 -2.80
CA ASN A 174 15.25 -0.93 -2.89
C ASN A 174 14.02 -0.21 -2.32
N VAL A 175 13.79 -0.41 -1.01
CA VAL A 175 12.69 0.21 -0.27
C VAL A 175 13.27 1.17 0.76
N ILE A 176 13.12 2.46 0.48
CA ILE A 176 13.71 3.53 1.28
C ILE A 176 12.59 4.38 1.89
N VAL A 177 12.64 4.58 3.19
CA VAL A 177 11.73 5.46 3.92
C VAL A 177 12.55 6.52 4.63
N ASP A 178 12.48 7.75 4.17
CA ASP A 178 13.18 8.86 4.78
C ASP A 178 12.59 9.15 6.18
N GLN A 179 13.46 9.53 7.11
CA GLN A 179 13.05 9.94 8.47
C GLN A 179 12.24 8.88 9.25
N LEU A 180 12.44 7.60 8.94
CA LEU A 180 11.83 6.52 9.70
C LEU A 180 12.29 6.62 11.17
N GLY A 181 11.38 6.91 12.08
CA GLY A 181 11.66 7.00 13.52
C GLY A 181 11.91 5.61 14.14
N THR A 182 12.38 5.59 15.41
CA THR A 182 12.68 4.35 16.14
C THR A 182 11.48 3.42 16.37
N VAL A 183 10.26 3.91 16.17
CA VAL A 183 8.99 3.16 16.31
C VAL A 183 8.29 2.95 14.96
N GLY A 184 8.93 3.29 13.85
CA GLY A 184 8.28 3.31 12.54
C GLY A 184 8.08 1.95 11.88
N VAL A 185 8.63 0.84 12.41
CA VAL A 185 8.52 -0.49 11.81
C VAL A 185 7.85 -1.45 12.78
N ALA A 186 6.69 -1.97 12.40
CA ALA A 186 6.00 -3.04 13.11
C ALA A 186 5.93 -4.28 12.21
N SER A 187 6.29 -5.44 12.74
CA SER A 187 6.23 -6.69 11.97
C SER A 187 5.85 -7.85 12.86
N GLN A 188 5.02 -8.74 12.35
CA GLN A 188 4.71 -10.01 13.00
C GLN A 188 4.33 -11.08 11.98
N TYR A 189 4.68 -12.30 12.24
CA TYR A 189 4.33 -13.47 11.39
C TYR A 189 4.56 -13.18 9.90
N ALA A 190 5.79 -12.79 9.55
CA ALA A 190 6.14 -12.43 8.19
C ALA A 190 7.42 -13.15 7.73
N ASN A 191 7.40 -13.68 6.52
CA ASN A 191 8.55 -14.28 5.87
C ASN A 191 9.09 -13.31 4.82
N ILE A 192 10.14 -12.57 5.17
CA ILE A 192 10.66 -11.43 4.42
C ILE A 192 11.94 -11.82 3.71
N PHE A 193 12.04 -11.45 2.44
CA PHE A 193 13.21 -11.60 1.60
C PHE A 193 13.71 -10.20 1.21
N LEU A 194 14.95 -9.90 1.54
CA LEU A 194 15.57 -8.65 1.11
C LEU A 194 16.16 -8.85 -0.28
N GLY A 195 15.75 -8.01 -1.20
CA GLY A 195 16.24 -7.96 -2.57
C GLY A 195 17.63 -7.27 -2.68
N PRO A 196 18.29 -7.19 -3.90
CA PRO A 196 19.63 -6.62 -4.07
C PRO A 196 19.70 -5.13 -3.73
N GLY A 197 18.58 -4.43 -3.75
CA GLY A 197 18.52 -3.03 -3.41
C GLY A 197 18.44 -2.79 -1.91
N GLU A 198 18.84 -1.60 -1.49
CA GLU A 198 18.83 -1.20 -0.09
C GLU A 198 17.42 -1.21 0.52
N VAL A 199 17.33 -1.71 1.75
CA VAL A 199 16.18 -1.51 2.63
C VAL A 199 16.70 -0.85 3.90
N ASN A 200 16.33 0.41 4.12
CA ASN A 200 16.91 1.23 5.19
C ASN A 200 16.25 1.03 6.56
N PHE A 201 15.49 -0.02 6.73
CA PHE A 201 14.90 -0.41 8.01
C PHE A 201 15.01 -1.92 8.24
N SER A 202 14.89 -2.34 9.50
CA SER A 202 15.07 -3.74 9.90
C SER A 202 13.77 -4.32 10.45
N PRO A 203 13.01 -5.08 9.65
CA PRO A 203 11.80 -5.74 10.13
C PRO A 203 12.15 -6.78 11.20
N SER A 204 11.44 -6.73 12.33
CA SER A 204 11.62 -7.70 13.41
C SER A 204 10.35 -7.81 14.24
N GLY A 205 10.12 -8.97 14.85
CA GLY A 205 8.97 -9.19 15.70
C GLY A 205 8.62 -10.67 15.85
N PRO A 206 7.55 -10.99 16.57
CA PRO A 206 7.11 -12.36 16.77
C PRO A 206 6.83 -13.09 15.45
N GLY A 207 7.46 -14.24 15.24
CA GLY A 207 7.26 -15.05 14.03
C GLY A 207 7.75 -14.41 12.73
N VAL A 208 8.63 -13.40 12.81
CA VAL A 208 9.26 -12.80 11.64
C VAL A 208 10.54 -13.56 11.29
N THR A 209 10.67 -13.91 10.03
CA THR A 209 11.93 -14.38 9.45
C THR A 209 12.39 -13.43 8.38
N VAL A 210 13.68 -13.09 8.40
CA VAL A 210 14.29 -12.25 7.36
C VAL A 210 15.40 -13.07 6.70
N THR A 211 15.30 -13.21 5.39
CA THR A 211 16.33 -13.83 4.56
C THR A 211 16.96 -12.75 3.70
N ASP A 212 18.24 -12.57 3.90
CA ASP A 212 19.05 -11.68 3.07
C ASP A 212 19.66 -12.51 1.94
N ASN A 213 19.22 -12.28 0.73
CA ASN A 213 19.68 -13.05 -0.44
C ASN A 213 20.87 -12.41 -1.14
N ILE A 214 21.56 -11.41 -0.51
CA ILE A 214 22.35 -10.49 -1.33
C ILE A 214 23.64 -10.08 -0.70
N ALA A 215 24.63 -9.96 -1.61
CA ALA A 215 25.74 -9.05 -1.40
C ALA A 215 25.22 -7.60 -1.38
N PRO A 216 25.62 -6.76 -0.40
CA PRO A 216 25.14 -5.39 -0.33
C PRO A 216 25.42 -4.67 -1.65
N GLY A 217 24.39 -4.42 -2.42
CA GLY A 217 24.43 -3.52 -3.55
C GLY A 217 24.23 -2.10 -3.04
N SER A 218 24.96 -1.14 -3.56
CA SER A 218 24.60 0.25 -3.36
C SER A 218 23.46 0.58 -4.30
N SER A 219 22.24 0.57 -3.82
CA SER A 219 21.11 1.09 -4.61
C SER A 219 20.99 2.59 -4.40
N THR A 220 20.60 3.28 -5.45
CA THR A 220 20.19 4.68 -5.35
C THR A 220 18.69 4.70 -5.08
N PRO A 221 18.21 5.48 -4.10
CA PRO A 221 16.79 5.67 -3.91
C PRO A 221 16.12 6.14 -5.20
N LEU A 222 14.91 5.66 -5.46
CA LEU A 222 14.11 6.12 -6.61
C LEU A 222 13.99 7.65 -6.57
N PRO A 223 14.39 8.38 -7.62
CA PRO A 223 14.18 9.82 -7.66
C PRO A 223 12.69 10.13 -7.82
N CYS A 224 12.14 10.81 -6.81
CA CYS A 224 10.71 11.10 -6.75
C CYS A 224 10.38 12.51 -7.27
N GLN A 225 9.39 12.59 -8.14
CA GLN A 225 8.78 13.84 -8.59
C GLN A 225 7.26 13.75 -8.38
N PHE A 226 6.70 14.77 -7.76
CA PHE A 226 5.27 14.81 -7.48
C PHE A 226 4.62 15.87 -8.36
N PRO A 227 3.78 15.48 -9.33
CA PRO A 227 3.00 16.41 -10.11
C PRO A 227 2.10 17.26 -9.22
N GLN A 228 1.91 18.54 -9.58
CA GLN A 228 0.93 19.36 -8.89
C GLN A 228 -0.47 18.92 -9.31
N LEU A 229 -1.33 18.60 -8.33
CA LEU A 229 -2.73 18.36 -8.61
C LEU A 229 -3.39 19.66 -9.07
N PRO A 230 -4.18 19.66 -10.15
CA PRO A 230 -4.99 20.82 -10.50
C PRO A 230 -5.97 21.09 -9.35
N ALA A 231 -6.16 22.37 -9.03
CA ALA A 231 -7.19 22.76 -8.07
C ALA A 231 -8.54 22.16 -8.50
N PRO A 232 -9.32 21.56 -7.57
CA PRO A 232 -10.64 21.07 -7.90
C PRO A 232 -11.45 22.20 -8.57
N GLN A 233 -12.06 21.87 -9.67
CA GLN A 233 -12.97 22.78 -10.35
C GLN A 233 -14.40 22.39 -9.98
N PRO A 234 -15.24 23.36 -9.57
CA PRO A 234 -16.65 23.04 -9.35
C PRO A 234 -17.27 22.56 -10.66
N PRO A 235 -18.23 21.65 -10.58
CA PRO A 235 -19.01 21.28 -11.77
C PRO A 235 -19.60 22.52 -12.46
N PRO A 236 -19.79 22.51 -13.78
CA PRO A 236 -20.40 23.63 -14.48
C PRO A 236 -21.72 24.06 -13.82
N GLY A 237 -21.80 25.33 -13.42
CA GLY A 237 -22.97 25.88 -12.74
C GLY A 237 -22.93 25.80 -11.20
N TRP A 238 -21.85 25.30 -10.61
CA TRP A 238 -21.63 25.28 -9.15
C TRP A 238 -20.51 26.26 -8.78
N SER A 239 -20.59 26.82 -7.59
CA SER A 239 -19.51 27.59 -6.95
C SER A 239 -19.28 27.03 -5.56
N TRP A 240 -18.02 26.99 -5.14
CA TRP A 240 -17.66 26.66 -3.75
C TRP A 240 -17.97 27.81 -2.82
#